data_82ac2713ebc26c1dea4ab570cb77e2d0
#
_entry.id   82ac2713ebc26c1dea4ab570cb77e2d0
#
_cell.length_a   1.000
_cell.length_b   1.000
_cell.length_c   1.000
_cell.angle_alpha   90.00
_cell.angle_beta   90.00
_cell.angle_gamma   90.00
#
_symmetry.space_group_name_H-M   'P 1'
#
loop_
_entity.id
_entity.type
_entity.pdbx_description
1 polymer ?
#
loop_
_entity_poly.entity_id
_entity_poly.type
_entity_poly.pdbx_seq_one_letter_code
_entity_poly.pdbx_strand_id
1 'polypeptide(L)'
;DTLNELGWGLKDVVCEGAYSQFELDFTYTDVLQMADRLVFLRVLLKEIAKNHGMFITFMPKPTIVDWRSGAHINFSLTSTANSKNIFEGKNGKFSDAAYHSVGGLIKHGSEITAVACSTVNSYNGLVPVVGGLVGALHTWAPTQMPNADHNRSCMLRDPQNRTCIDHRAADMCM
;
A
#
# COMPACT_ATOMS: atom_id res chain seq x y z
N ASP A 1 -15.28 -14.83 -5.17
CA ASP A 1 -16.37 -14.30 -5.94
C ASP A 1 -17.18 -13.20 -5.28
N THR A 2 -17.34 -13.21 -3.96
CA THR A 2 -18.08 -12.14 -3.24
C THR A 2 -17.61 -10.73 -3.59
N LEU A 3 -16.30 -10.49 -3.71
CA LEU A 3 -15.78 -9.17 -4.09
C LEU A 3 -16.13 -8.78 -5.53
N ASN A 4 -16.20 -9.74 -6.43
CA ASN A 4 -16.64 -9.51 -7.81
C ASN A 4 -18.16 -9.24 -7.88
N GLU A 5 -18.96 -9.94 -7.07
CA GLU A 5 -20.40 -9.70 -6.93
C GLU A 5 -20.71 -8.31 -6.40
N LEU A 6 -19.85 -7.78 -5.52
CA LEU A 6 -19.92 -6.40 -5.02
C LEU A 6 -19.46 -5.35 -6.06
N GLY A 7 -18.95 -5.77 -7.20
CA GLY A 7 -18.47 -4.86 -8.25
C GLY A 7 -17.22 -4.07 -7.85
N TRP A 8 -16.38 -4.59 -6.97
CA TRP A 8 -15.22 -3.86 -6.47
C TRP A 8 -14.01 -3.89 -7.40
N GLY A 9 -14.08 -4.67 -8.47
CA GLY A 9 -13.02 -4.73 -9.46
C GLY A 9 -11.74 -5.34 -8.90
N LEU A 10 -11.87 -6.47 -8.18
CA LEU A 10 -10.73 -7.29 -7.78
C LEU A 10 -9.99 -7.74 -9.06
N LYS A 11 -8.74 -7.36 -9.19
CA LYS A 11 -7.90 -7.68 -10.35
C LYS A 11 -7.13 -8.95 -10.14
N ASP A 12 -6.52 -9.07 -8.98
CA ASP A 12 -5.59 -10.15 -8.70
C ASP A 12 -5.60 -10.53 -7.22
N VAL A 13 -5.26 -11.79 -6.97
CA VAL A 13 -4.99 -12.33 -5.64
C VAL A 13 -3.65 -13.04 -5.72
N VAL A 14 -2.64 -12.47 -5.08
CA VAL A 14 -1.26 -12.95 -5.16
C VAL A 14 -0.84 -13.55 -3.83
N CYS A 15 -0.11 -14.67 -3.87
CA CYS A 15 0.58 -15.19 -2.70
C CYS A 15 1.81 -14.33 -2.42
N GLU A 16 1.90 -13.79 -1.22
CA GLU A 16 3.00 -12.96 -0.76
C GLU A 16 4.11 -13.75 -0.06
N GLY A 17 5.15 -13.04 0.40
CA GLY A 17 6.36 -13.67 0.92
C GLY A 17 6.23 -14.34 2.28
N ALA A 18 5.25 -13.96 3.11
CA ALA A 18 5.01 -14.61 4.39
C ALA A 18 4.14 -15.86 4.23
N TYR A 19 4.25 -16.77 5.20
CA TYR A 19 3.41 -17.95 5.22
C TYR A 19 1.92 -17.58 5.31
N SER A 20 1.11 -18.08 4.38
CA SER A 20 -0.33 -17.80 4.27
C SER A 20 -0.68 -16.30 4.12
N GLN A 21 0.22 -15.50 3.58
CA GLN A 21 -0.01 -14.10 3.26
C GLN A 21 -0.51 -13.95 1.83
N PHE A 22 -1.54 -13.13 1.66
CA PHE A 22 -2.13 -12.83 0.35
C PHE A 22 -2.22 -11.33 0.14
N GLU A 23 -1.97 -10.88 -1.09
CA GLU A 23 -2.20 -9.52 -1.55
C GLU A 23 -3.46 -9.51 -2.42
N LEU A 24 -4.26 -8.46 -2.28
CA LEU A 24 -5.45 -8.20 -3.08
C LEU A 24 -5.25 -6.92 -3.87
N ASP A 25 -5.26 -7.02 -5.19
CA ASP A 25 -5.17 -5.88 -6.09
C ASP A 25 -6.56 -5.47 -6.60
N PHE A 26 -6.88 -4.19 -6.51
CA PHE A 26 -8.15 -3.63 -6.95
C PHE A 26 -7.99 -2.65 -8.11
N THR A 27 -9.01 -2.55 -8.93
CA THR A 27 -9.15 -1.44 -9.87
C THR A 27 -9.28 -0.13 -9.09
N TYR A 28 -8.59 0.91 -9.54
CA TYR A 28 -8.69 2.23 -8.92
C TYR A 28 -10.13 2.76 -8.98
N THR A 29 -10.49 3.55 -7.99
CA THR A 29 -11.75 4.27 -7.91
C THR A 29 -11.54 5.59 -7.18
N ASP A 30 -12.61 6.35 -6.96
CA ASP A 30 -12.57 7.56 -6.12
C ASP A 30 -12.01 7.24 -4.73
N VAL A 31 -11.26 8.20 -4.16
CA VAL A 31 -10.55 8.02 -2.90
C VAL A 31 -11.47 7.70 -1.72
N LEU A 32 -12.62 8.36 -1.63
CA LEU A 32 -13.58 8.12 -0.56
C LEU A 32 -14.21 6.73 -0.69
N GLN A 33 -14.60 6.37 -1.90
CA GLN A 33 -15.13 5.04 -2.19
C GLN A 33 -14.12 3.94 -1.88
N MET A 34 -12.83 4.15 -2.21
CA MET A 34 -11.79 3.17 -1.88
C MET A 34 -11.59 3.05 -0.37
N ALA A 35 -11.59 4.17 0.36
CA ALA A 35 -11.47 4.16 1.82
C ALA A 35 -12.62 3.36 2.47
N ASP A 36 -13.86 3.60 2.06
CA ASP A 36 -15.03 2.87 2.56
C ASP A 36 -14.93 1.36 2.24
N ARG A 37 -14.51 1.01 1.03
CA ARG A 37 -14.30 -0.39 0.62
C ARG A 37 -13.25 -1.08 1.49
N LEU A 38 -12.13 -0.41 1.79
CA LEU A 38 -11.07 -1.00 2.61
C LEU A 38 -11.51 -1.26 4.05
N VAL A 39 -12.28 -0.34 4.65
CA VAL A 39 -12.86 -0.54 5.98
C VAL A 39 -13.81 -1.74 5.98
N PHE A 40 -14.71 -1.80 5.01
CA PHE A 40 -15.68 -2.90 4.90
C PHE A 40 -14.99 -4.24 4.56
N LEU A 41 -13.97 -4.23 3.70
CA LEU A 41 -13.19 -5.41 3.33
C LEU A 41 -12.66 -6.17 4.55
N ARG A 42 -12.15 -5.43 5.53
CA ARG A 42 -11.59 -6.02 6.77
C ARG A 42 -12.64 -6.81 7.55
N VAL A 43 -13.86 -6.30 7.62
CA VAL A 43 -14.98 -6.97 8.28
C VAL A 43 -15.43 -8.16 7.43
N LEU A 44 -15.66 -7.95 6.15
CA LEU A 44 -16.14 -8.96 5.21
C LEU A 44 -15.23 -10.19 5.17
N LEU A 45 -13.93 -9.98 5.00
CA LEU A 45 -12.98 -11.11 4.92
C LEU A 45 -12.85 -11.86 6.24
N LYS A 46 -12.96 -11.17 7.39
CA LYS A 46 -13.00 -11.85 8.70
C LYS A 46 -14.23 -12.76 8.85
N GLU A 47 -15.39 -12.28 8.43
CA GLU A 47 -16.63 -13.09 8.49
C GLU A 47 -16.59 -14.25 7.50
N ILE A 48 -16.09 -14.05 6.28
CA ILE A 48 -15.91 -15.13 5.32
C ILE A 48 -14.96 -16.20 5.89
N ALA A 49 -13.80 -15.80 6.39
CA ALA A 49 -12.80 -16.71 6.96
C ALA A 49 -13.40 -17.52 8.12
N LYS A 50 -14.13 -16.87 9.03
CA LYS A 50 -14.80 -17.51 10.15
C LYS A 50 -15.80 -18.58 9.69
N ASN A 51 -16.57 -18.31 8.65
CA ASN A 51 -17.52 -19.27 8.08
C ASN A 51 -16.84 -20.51 7.47
N HIS A 52 -15.56 -20.40 7.15
CA HIS A 52 -14.73 -21.52 6.67
C HIS A 52 -13.81 -22.12 7.75
N GLY A 53 -14.01 -21.78 9.04
CA GLY A 53 -13.18 -22.27 10.14
C GLY A 53 -11.75 -21.72 10.12
N MET A 54 -11.53 -20.59 9.44
CA MET A 54 -10.24 -19.92 9.30
C MET A 54 -10.20 -18.63 10.11
N PHE A 55 -8.98 -18.17 10.41
CA PHE A 55 -8.72 -16.88 11.00
C PHE A 55 -7.92 -16.02 10.03
N ILE A 56 -8.29 -14.75 9.90
CA ILE A 56 -7.56 -13.76 9.09
C ILE A 56 -7.17 -12.56 9.95
N THR A 57 -5.97 -12.05 9.74
CA THR A 57 -5.46 -10.87 10.40
C THR A 57 -4.97 -9.83 9.39
N PHE A 58 -5.19 -8.56 9.70
CA PHE A 58 -4.62 -7.41 9.00
C PHE A 58 -3.51 -6.75 9.83
N MET A 59 -3.00 -7.44 10.83
CA MET A 59 -1.92 -6.96 11.68
C MET A 59 -0.66 -6.67 10.83
N PRO A 60 -0.01 -5.50 10.97
CA PRO A 60 1.12 -5.12 10.15
C PRO A 60 2.31 -6.08 10.25
N LYS A 61 2.60 -6.59 11.44
CA LYS A 61 3.69 -7.54 11.69
C LYS A 61 3.21 -8.64 12.62
N PRO A 62 2.49 -9.65 12.10
CA PRO A 62 1.95 -10.76 12.92
C PRO A 62 3.04 -11.58 13.60
N THR A 63 4.18 -11.76 12.92
CA THR A 63 5.36 -12.51 13.40
C THR A 63 6.61 -11.69 13.22
N ILE A 64 7.60 -11.87 14.11
CA ILE A 64 8.86 -11.11 14.05
C ILE A 64 9.74 -11.55 12.87
N VAL A 65 9.63 -12.82 12.49
CA VAL A 65 10.54 -13.47 11.53
C VAL A 65 10.05 -13.41 10.08
N ASP A 66 8.82 -13.01 9.85
CA ASP A 66 8.19 -13.07 8.54
C ASP A 66 7.94 -11.68 7.95
N TRP A 67 7.42 -11.60 6.73
CA TRP A 67 7.13 -10.34 6.06
C TRP A 67 6.04 -9.54 6.78
N ARG A 68 6.09 -8.22 6.65
CA ARG A 68 5.00 -7.35 7.11
C ARG A 68 3.84 -7.35 6.12
N SER A 69 2.64 -7.04 6.62
CA SER A 69 1.50 -6.68 5.79
C SER A 69 1.51 -5.16 5.54
N GLY A 70 1.47 -4.76 4.29
CA GLY A 70 1.36 -3.36 3.87
C GLY A 70 0.02 -3.07 3.21
N ALA A 71 -0.34 -1.81 3.13
CA ALA A 71 -1.44 -1.30 2.32
C ALA A 71 -0.86 -0.25 1.36
N HIS A 72 -0.41 -0.68 0.20
CA HIS A 72 0.17 0.23 -0.78
C HIS A 72 -0.92 1.11 -1.39
N ILE A 73 -0.73 2.42 -1.31
CA ILE A 73 -1.67 3.39 -1.84
C ILE A 73 -1.14 3.90 -3.18
N ASN A 74 -1.68 3.37 -4.27
CA ASN A 74 -1.41 3.86 -5.61
C ASN A 74 -2.41 4.97 -5.92
N PHE A 75 -1.96 6.21 -6.08
CA PHE A 75 -2.85 7.33 -6.33
C PHE A 75 -2.37 8.22 -7.47
N SER A 76 -3.33 8.86 -8.11
CA SER A 76 -3.13 9.93 -9.08
C SER A 76 -4.16 11.02 -8.86
N LEU A 77 -3.93 12.19 -9.43
CA LEU A 77 -4.88 13.31 -9.39
C LEU A 77 -5.50 13.50 -10.77
N THR A 78 -6.81 13.71 -10.80
CA THR A 78 -7.57 13.93 -12.01
C THR A 78 -8.08 15.36 -12.04
N SER A 79 -7.89 16.02 -13.17
CA SER A 79 -8.45 17.37 -13.40
C SER A 79 -9.97 17.32 -13.42
N THR A 80 -10.62 18.16 -12.63
CA THR A 80 -12.08 18.30 -12.62
C THR A 80 -12.63 18.91 -13.90
N ALA A 81 -11.79 19.63 -14.66
CA ALA A 81 -12.22 20.32 -15.89
C ALA A 81 -12.31 19.39 -17.10
N ASN A 82 -11.50 18.33 -17.18
CA ASN A 82 -11.40 17.50 -18.38
C ASN A 82 -11.14 16.01 -18.11
N SER A 83 -11.22 15.58 -16.85
CA SER A 83 -11.02 14.18 -16.40
C SER A 83 -9.66 13.58 -16.77
N LYS A 84 -8.65 14.40 -17.08
CA LYS A 84 -7.29 13.92 -17.37
C LYS A 84 -6.48 13.72 -16.11
N ASN A 85 -5.65 12.68 -16.09
CA ASN A 85 -4.66 12.48 -15.05
C ASN A 85 -3.58 13.58 -15.15
N ILE A 86 -3.50 14.44 -14.11
CA ILE A 86 -2.54 15.56 -14.12
C ILE A 86 -1.12 15.14 -13.76
N PHE A 87 -0.92 13.89 -13.34
CA PHE A 87 0.42 13.34 -13.12
C PHE A 87 1.11 12.93 -14.43
N GLU A 88 0.34 12.80 -15.51
CA GLU A 88 0.86 12.46 -16.82
C GLU A 88 1.62 13.65 -17.42
N GLY A 89 2.90 13.49 -17.62
CA GLY A 89 3.78 14.45 -18.28
C GLY A 89 4.08 14.06 -19.72
N LYS A 90 5.08 14.72 -20.30
CA LYS A 90 5.51 14.45 -21.68
C LYS A 90 6.38 13.19 -21.74
N ASN A 91 6.25 12.42 -22.84
CA ASN A 91 7.11 11.25 -23.13
C ASN A 91 7.08 10.16 -22.04
N GLY A 92 5.94 9.93 -21.42
CA GLY A 92 5.77 8.90 -20.39
C GLY A 92 6.44 9.22 -19.05
N LYS A 93 6.90 10.45 -18.86
CA LYS A 93 7.45 10.92 -17.57
C LYS A 93 6.35 11.53 -16.71
N PHE A 94 6.63 11.68 -15.43
CA PHE A 94 5.79 12.44 -14.53
C PHE A 94 5.76 13.93 -14.90
N SER A 95 4.62 14.57 -14.65
CA SER A 95 4.44 16.02 -14.73
C SER A 95 5.06 16.72 -13.51
N ASP A 96 5.22 18.05 -13.59
CA ASP A 96 5.63 18.87 -12.44
C ASP A 96 4.66 18.69 -11.25
N ALA A 97 3.36 18.52 -11.50
CA ALA A 97 2.37 18.27 -10.47
C ALA A 97 2.64 16.96 -9.70
N ALA A 98 3.05 15.89 -10.40
CA ALA A 98 3.44 14.65 -9.75
C ALA A 98 4.70 14.84 -8.90
N TYR A 99 5.74 15.51 -9.41
CA TYR A 99 6.98 15.77 -8.65
C TYR A 99 6.72 16.69 -7.44
N HIS A 100 5.85 17.67 -7.56
CA HIS A 100 5.45 18.50 -6.41
C HIS A 100 4.72 17.68 -5.36
N SER A 101 3.86 16.73 -5.78
CA SER A 101 3.18 15.80 -4.87
C SER A 101 4.17 14.89 -4.14
N VAL A 102 5.16 14.35 -4.86
CA VAL A 102 6.28 13.57 -4.26
C VAL A 102 7.02 14.41 -3.23
N GLY A 103 7.37 15.65 -3.57
CA GLY A 103 8.05 16.59 -2.65
C GLY A 103 7.23 16.84 -1.38
N GLY A 104 5.92 17.02 -1.52
CA GLY A 104 4.99 17.18 -0.40
C GLY A 104 4.93 15.94 0.50
N LEU A 105 4.83 14.75 -0.11
CA LEU A 105 4.82 13.49 0.63
C LEU A 105 6.12 13.24 1.38
N ILE A 106 7.27 13.57 0.80
CA ILE A 106 8.57 13.46 1.48
C ILE A 106 8.63 14.44 2.65
N LYS A 107 8.24 15.70 2.43
CA LYS A 107 8.27 16.75 3.45
C LYS A 107 7.42 16.39 4.67
N HIS A 108 6.27 15.77 4.45
CA HIS A 108 5.31 15.40 5.48
C HIS A 108 5.30 13.90 5.79
N GLY A 109 6.36 13.18 5.41
CA GLY A 109 6.42 11.73 5.53
C GLY A 109 6.30 11.22 6.96
N SER A 110 6.84 11.92 7.94
CA SER A 110 6.72 11.55 9.36
C SER A 110 5.29 11.65 9.85
N GLU A 111 4.61 12.75 9.53
CA GLU A 111 3.23 13.00 9.93
C GLU A 111 2.28 12.01 9.25
N ILE A 112 2.49 11.76 7.97
CA ILE A 112 1.73 10.76 7.20
C ILE A 112 1.92 9.37 7.79
N THR A 113 3.16 8.98 8.12
CA THR A 113 3.46 7.68 8.72
C THR A 113 2.80 7.54 10.09
N ALA A 114 2.76 8.58 10.91
CA ALA A 114 2.09 8.55 12.21
C ALA A 114 0.60 8.24 12.11
N VAL A 115 -0.06 8.66 11.03
CA VAL A 115 -1.48 8.36 10.75
C VAL A 115 -1.63 7.00 10.05
N ALA A 116 -0.83 6.76 9.02
CA ALA A 116 -0.95 5.58 8.16
C ALA A 116 -0.40 4.30 8.81
N CYS A 117 0.41 4.43 9.87
CA CYS A 117 0.98 3.34 10.69
C CYS A 117 0.66 3.60 12.15
N SER A 118 -0.62 3.49 12.50
CA SER A 118 -1.18 4.03 13.76
C SER A 118 -0.92 3.16 15.00
N THR A 119 -0.27 2.00 14.87
CA THR A 119 -0.04 1.09 16.00
C THR A 119 1.45 0.86 16.25
N VAL A 120 1.79 0.49 17.48
CA VAL A 120 3.17 0.09 17.82
C VAL A 120 3.65 -1.07 16.93
N ASN A 121 2.76 -2.01 16.63
CA ASN A 121 3.07 -3.15 15.76
C ASN A 121 3.43 -2.72 14.32
N SER A 122 2.88 -1.61 13.82
CA SER A 122 3.21 -1.06 12.51
C SER A 122 4.71 -0.81 12.37
N TYR A 123 5.35 -0.28 13.41
CA TYR A 123 6.77 0.08 13.41
C TYR A 123 7.70 -1.13 13.51
N ASN A 124 7.22 -2.28 14.00
CA ASN A 124 8.02 -3.52 14.02
C ASN A 124 8.41 -4.00 12.62
N GLY A 125 7.66 -3.60 11.60
CA GLY A 125 7.95 -3.90 10.19
C GLY A 125 8.68 -2.80 9.44
N LEU A 126 8.88 -1.61 10.04
CA LEU A 126 9.52 -0.44 9.43
C LEU A 126 10.95 -0.20 9.98
N VAL A 127 11.57 -1.20 10.56
CA VAL A 127 12.94 -1.09 11.08
C VAL A 127 13.97 -1.37 9.98
N PRO A 128 15.08 -0.61 9.96
CA PRO A 128 16.20 -0.92 9.07
C PRO A 128 16.77 -2.30 9.35
N VAL A 129 17.29 -2.94 8.30
CA VAL A 129 18.04 -4.18 8.43
C VAL A 129 19.35 -3.91 9.17
N VAL A 130 19.44 -4.33 10.41
CA VAL A 130 20.68 -4.23 11.20
C VAL A 130 21.26 -5.61 11.42
N GLY A 131 22.42 -5.86 10.83
CA GLY A 131 23.31 -6.94 11.24
C GLY A 131 22.89 -8.37 10.91
N GLY A 132 22.17 -8.62 9.84
CA GLY A 132 21.96 -9.99 9.34
C GLY A 132 21.13 -10.91 10.24
N LEU A 133 20.43 -10.39 11.21
CA LEU A 133 19.51 -11.15 12.05
C LEU A 133 18.20 -11.46 11.29
N VAL A 134 17.59 -12.58 11.62
CA VAL A 134 16.52 -13.30 10.93
C VAL A 134 15.34 -12.45 10.42
N GLY A 135 15.02 -11.32 11.03
CA GLY A 135 13.98 -10.40 10.57
C GLY A 135 14.38 -9.47 9.42
N ALA A 136 15.67 -9.42 9.12
CA ALA A 136 16.25 -8.48 8.15
C ALA A 136 16.30 -9.02 6.73
N LEU A 137 16.19 -10.30 6.53
CA LEU A 137 16.41 -10.95 5.23
C LEU A 137 15.27 -10.76 4.23
N HIS A 138 14.11 -10.25 4.65
CA HIS A 138 12.90 -10.27 3.84
C HIS A 138 12.05 -9.00 3.91
N THR A 139 12.63 -7.83 4.14
CA THR A 139 11.83 -6.60 4.18
C THR A 139 12.10 -5.69 2.99
N TRP A 140 11.17 -5.63 2.08
CA TRP A 140 11.01 -4.48 1.18
C TRP A 140 10.18 -3.38 1.87
N ALA A 141 10.14 -3.39 3.19
CA ALA A 141 9.50 -2.33 3.95
C ALA A 141 10.25 -1.01 3.75
N PRO A 142 9.55 0.11 3.53
CA PRO A 142 10.18 1.39 3.34
C PRO A 142 10.76 1.90 4.67
N THR A 143 12.05 1.76 4.84
CA THR A 143 12.77 2.27 6.01
C THR A 143 13.39 3.64 5.77
N GLN A 144 13.27 4.17 4.55
CA GLN A 144 13.77 5.46 4.12
C GLN A 144 12.68 6.21 3.37
N MET A 145 12.71 7.55 3.45
CA MET A 145 11.73 8.43 2.81
C MET A 145 11.99 8.81 1.34
N PRO A 146 13.10 8.44 0.68
CA PRO A 146 13.33 8.87 -0.69
C PRO A 146 12.30 8.30 -1.67
N ASN A 147 12.15 9.01 -2.78
CA ASN A 147 11.52 8.51 -3.98
C ASN A 147 12.56 7.83 -4.87
N ALA A 148 12.20 6.72 -5.48
CA ALA A 148 13.04 6.11 -6.52
C ALA A 148 12.20 5.35 -7.54
N ASP A 149 12.69 5.38 -8.77
CA ASP A 149 12.14 4.62 -9.89
C ASP A 149 12.26 3.12 -9.58
N HIS A 150 11.13 2.43 -9.58
CA HIS A 150 11.03 0.96 -9.43
C HIS A 150 11.62 0.35 -8.14
N ASN A 151 12.11 1.14 -7.19
CA ASN A 151 12.69 0.62 -5.95
C ASN A 151 11.61 0.35 -4.89
N ARG A 152 11.43 -0.93 -4.57
CA ARG A 152 10.42 -1.38 -3.59
C ARG A 152 10.79 -1.08 -2.12
N SER A 153 12.03 -0.68 -1.85
CA SER A 153 12.48 -0.33 -0.49
C SER A 153 12.30 1.15 -0.16
N CYS A 154 11.84 1.97 -1.11
CA CYS A 154 11.54 3.38 -0.89
C CYS A 154 10.09 3.57 -0.43
N MET A 155 9.85 4.61 0.35
CA MET A 155 8.50 4.99 0.78
C MET A 155 7.62 5.39 -0.40
N LEU A 156 8.19 6.08 -1.38
CA LEU A 156 7.52 6.48 -2.60
C LEU A 156 8.18 5.79 -3.80
N ARG A 157 7.38 5.26 -4.68
CA ARG A 157 7.83 4.60 -5.89
C ARG A 157 7.06 5.13 -7.10
N ASP A 158 7.78 5.30 -8.21
CA ASP A 158 7.21 5.43 -9.54
C ASP A 158 7.06 4.01 -10.14
N PRO A 159 5.83 3.47 -10.22
CA PRO A 159 5.63 2.13 -10.74
C PRO A 159 5.74 2.12 -12.27
N GLN A 160 6.37 1.09 -12.78
CA GLN A 160 6.53 0.90 -14.23
C GLN A 160 5.17 0.79 -14.94
N ASN A 161 5.03 1.49 -16.07
CA ASN A 161 3.82 1.46 -16.91
C ASN A 161 2.53 1.97 -16.24
N ARG A 162 2.62 2.75 -15.18
CA ARG A 162 1.48 3.37 -14.50
C ARG A 162 1.78 4.83 -14.19
N THR A 163 0.84 5.72 -14.45
CA THR A 163 0.97 7.16 -14.13
C THR A 163 0.30 7.44 -12.77
N CYS A 164 0.89 6.89 -11.72
CA CYS A 164 0.48 7.08 -10.33
C CYS A 164 1.70 7.07 -9.41
N ILE A 165 1.55 7.59 -8.20
CA ILE A 165 2.55 7.48 -7.13
C ILE A 165 2.15 6.29 -6.24
N ASP A 166 3.07 5.37 -5.98
CA ASP A 166 2.89 4.27 -5.03
C ASP A 166 3.48 4.67 -3.67
N HIS A 167 2.63 4.90 -2.68
CA HIS A 167 3.00 5.15 -1.29
C HIS A 167 2.96 3.85 -0.51
N ARG A 168 4.11 3.42 0.01
CA ARG A 168 4.34 2.06 0.53
C ARG A 168 4.42 1.94 2.05
N ALA A 169 4.36 3.06 2.79
CA ALA A 169 4.50 3.02 4.24
C ALA A 169 3.24 2.56 4.97
N ALA A 170 2.06 2.82 4.41
CA ALA A 170 0.78 2.55 5.05
C ALA A 170 0.56 1.06 5.37
N ASP A 171 -0.26 0.79 6.37
CA ASP A 171 -0.77 -0.54 6.70
C ASP A 171 -2.28 -0.54 7.02
N MET A 172 -2.85 -1.71 7.21
CA MET A 172 -4.30 -1.92 7.37
C MET A 172 -4.75 -1.98 8.82
N CYS A 173 -3.94 -1.53 9.77
CA CYS A 173 -4.21 -1.72 11.21
C CYS A 173 -5.12 -0.64 11.85
N MET A 174 -5.83 0.11 11.05
CA MET A 174 -6.85 1.04 11.58
C MET A 174 -8.14 0.34 11.93
#